data_2e76d6f8b1ccf5d58323066433950146
#
_entry.id   2e76d6f8b1ccf5d58323066433950146
#
_cell.length_a   1.000
_cell.length_b   1.000
_cell.length_c   1.000
_cell.angle_alpha   90.00
_cell.angle_beta   90.00
_cell.angle_gamma   90.00
#
_symmetry.space_group_name_H-M   'P 1'
#
loop_
_entity.id
_entity.type
_entity.pdbx_description
1 polymer ?
#
loop_
_entity_poly.entity_id
_entity_poly.type
_entity_poly.pdbx_seq_one_letter_code
_entity_poly.pdbx_strand_id
1 'polypeptide(L)'
;MKLADNKATLSFSNGNPSVEMPVYQGSVGPDVIDIRKLYGQTGMFTYDPGFLSTASCQSAITYIDGDKGELLYRGYPIEQLATQCDYMETCHLLLYGELPNAEGKTKFSKLVSMHTMVNEQMQFFLRGFRRDAHPMAIMTGLVGALSAFYHDSTDINNPQHREIAAIRLIAKMPTLVAMAYKYTVGQPYMYPRNDLSYSANFLHMMFATPCEKYEVSPVLERAVDRIFTLHADHEQNASTSTVRLCGSSGTNPFAAIAAGVACLWGPAHGGANEACLNMLGDIQKSGGIAKVGEFMEKVKDKNSGVKLMGFGHRSEERRVGKEC
;
A
#
# COMPACT_ATOMS: atom_id res chain seq x y z
N MET A 1 0.78 -5.90 -22.70
CA MET A 1 0.22 -7.21 -23.11
C MET A 1 0.36 -7.36 -24.61
N LYS A 2 0.68 -8.57 -25.08
CA LYS A 2 0.74 -8.95 -26.48
C LYS A 2 -0.49 -9.79 -26.84
N LEU A 3 -1.09 -9.59 -28.01
CA LEU A 3 -2.15 -10.45 -28.48
C LEU A 3 -1.56 -11.85 -28.73
N ALA A 4 -2.19 -12.88 -28.17
CA ALA A 4 -1.79 -14.27 -28.43
C ALA A 4 -2.31 -14.75 -29.79
N ASP A 5 -1.67 -15.78 -30.32
CA ASP A 5 -2.11 -16.40 -31.59
C ASP A 5 -3.36 -17.25 -31.42
N ASN A 6 -3.64 -17.73 -30.18
CA ASN A 6 -4.83 -18.48 -29.82
C ASN A 6 -6.01 -17.57 -29.44
N LYS A 7 -7.22 -18.13 -29.49
CA LYS A 7 -8.46 -17.49 -29.06
C LYS A 7 -9.18 -18.41 -28.08
N ALA A 8 -9.96 -17.79 -27.20
CA ALA A 8 -10.91 -18.51 -26.38
C ALA A 8 -12.28 -18.55 -27.09
N THR A 9 -12.93 -19.69 -27.07
CA THR A 9 -14.29 -19.85 -27.66
C THR A 9 -15.28 -20.19 -26.56
N LEU A 10 -16.30 -19.34 -26.40
CA LEU A 10 -17.44 -19.60 -25.52
C LEU A 10 -18.57 -20.19 -26.36
N SER A 11 -19.00 -21.43 -26.03
CA SER A 11 -20.07 -22.14 -26.69
C SER A 11 -21.28 -22.29 -25.76
N PHE A 12 -22.48 -22.26 -26.32
CA PHE A 12 -23.74 -22.30 -25.59
C PHE A 12 -24.51 -23.59 -25.90
N SER A 13 -24.98 -24.30 -24.87
CA SER A 13 -25.75 -25.52 -25.01
C SER A 13 -27.17 -25.31 -25.56
N ASN A 14 -27.67 -24.07 -25.56
CA ASN A 14 -29.00 -23.70 -26.04
C ASN A 14 -29.05 -23.40 -27.55
N GLY A 15 -27.98 -23.66 -28.29
CA GLY A 15 -27.89 -23.46 -29.74
C GLY A 15 -27.53 -22.02 -30.17
N ASN A 16 -27.28 -21.12 -29.26
CA ASN A 16 -26.75 -19.79 -29.60
C ASN A 16 -25.39 -19.93 -30.29
N PRO A 17 -25.03 -19.00 -31.21
CA PRO A 17 -23.73 -19.00 -31.87
C PRO A 17 -22.58 -18.92 -30.86
N SER A 18 -21.52 -19.65 -31.08
CA SER A 18 -20.28 -19.53 -30.30
C SER A 18 -19.63 -18.20 -30.54
N VAL A 19 -18.99 -17.66 -29.51
CA VAL A 19 -18.29 -16.37 -29.52
C VAL A 19 -16.81 -16.57 -29.33
N GLU A 20 -16.00 -16.03 -30.24
CA GLU A 20 -14.54 -16.00 -30.11
C GLU A 20 -14.08 -14.74 -29.41
N MET A 21 -13.22 -14.89 -28.42
CA MET A 21 -12.64 -13.84 -27.62
C MET A 21 -11.11 -13.82 -27.75
N PRO A 22 -10.49 -12.64 -27.91
CA PRO A 22 -9.04 -12.53 -27.93
C PRO A 22 -8.42 -12.98 -26.61
N VAL A 23 -7.24 -13.57 -26.70
CA VAL A 23 -6.39 -13.90 -25.56
C VAL A 23 -5.18 -12.98 -25.56
N TYR A 24 -4.84 -12.42 -24.41
CA TYR A 24 -3.64 -11.59 -24.25
C TYR A 24 -2.65 -12.27 -23.31
N GLN A 25 -1.37 -12.15 -23.66
CA GLN A 25 -0.25 -12.59 -22.84
C GLN A 25 0.43 -11.41 -22.17
N GLY A 26 0.71 -11.53 -20.88
CA GLY A 26 1.62 -10.64 -20.15
C GLY A 26 3.08 -10.98 -20.46
N SER A 27 4.01 -10.19 -19.96
CA SER A 27 5.43 -10.57 -19.91
C SER A 27 5.69 -11.65 -18.86
N VAL A 28 4.87 -11.67 -17.83
CA VAL A 28 4.83 -12.65 -16.73
C VAL A 28 3.37 -12.90 -16.34
N GLY A 29 3.11 -14.04 -15.70
CA GLY A 29 1.77 -14.41 -15.23
C GLY A 29 0.92 -15.13 -16.27
N PRO A 30 -0.31 -15.52 -15.91
CA PRO A 30 -1.23 -16.28 -16.79
C PRO A 30 -1.76 -15.43 -17.93
N ASP A 31 -2.18 -16.10 -19.01
CA ASP A 31 -2.90 -15.49 -20.11
C ASP A 31 -4.28 -15.00 -19.65
N VAL A 32 -4.80 -13.97 -20.31
CA VAL A 32 -6.11 -13.38 -20.00
C VAL A 32 -7.03 -13.37 -21.22
N ILE A 33 -8.30 -13.69 -21.00
CA ILE A 33 -9.35 -13.63 -22.02
C ILE A 33 -9.98 -12.25 -22.01
N ASP A 34 -10.02 -11.59 -23.16
CA ASP A 34 -10.66 -10.27 -23.31
C ASP A 34 -12.18 -10.40 -23.47
N ILE A 35 -12.90 -10.13 -22.41
CA ILE A 35 -14.36 -10.22 -22.36
C ILE A 35 -15.08 -8.90 -22.64
N ARG A 36 -14.38 -7.83 -23.01
CA ARG A 36 -14.99 -6.47 -23.20
C ARG A 36 -16.13 -6.45 -24.23
N LYS A 37 -16.12 -7.36 -25.19
CA LYS A 37 -17.16 -7.47 -26.22
C LYS A 37 -18.24 -8.51 -25.92
N LEU A 38 -18.11 -9.27 -24.83
CA LEU A 38 -18.98 -10.37 -24.49
C LEU A 38 -20.45 -9.95 -24.42
N TYR A 39 -20.75 -8.90 -23.64
CA TYR A 39 -22.11 -8.41 -23.47
C TYR A 39 -22.74 -7.98 -24.82
N GLY A 40 -22.00 -7.22 -25.63
CA GLY A 40 -22.48 -6.74 -26.93
C GLY A 40 -22.77 -7.88 -27.93
N GLN A 41 -22.13 -9.03 -27.78
CA GLN A 41 -22.30 -10.19 -28.68
C GLN A 41 -23.34 -11.19 -28.15
N THR A 42 -23.56 -11.26 -26.84
CA THR A 42 -24.36 -12.33 -26.21
C THR A 42 -25.52 -11.83 -25.35
N GLY A 43 -25.49 -10.56 -24.92
CA GLY A 43 -26.39 -10.01 -23.92
C GLY A 43 -26.12 -10.52 -22.50
N MET A 44 -25.01 -11.25 -22.25
CA MET A 44 -24.67 -11.85 -20.96
C MET A 44 -23.49 -11.16 -20.31
N PHE A 45 -23.54 -11.04 -18.98
CA PHE A 45 -22.41 -10.63 -18.13
C PHE A 45 -21.69 -11.84 -17.54
N THR A 46 -20.42 -11.66 -17.19
CA THR A 46 -19.71 -12.56 -16.28
C THR A 46 -20.09 -12.28 -14.84
N TYR A 47 -20.00 -13.28 -13.97
CA TYR A 47 -20.24 -13.15 -12.55
C TYR A 47 -19.02 -13.62 -11.77
N ASP A 48 -18.25 -12.67 -11.24
CA ASP A 48 -17.05 -12.91 -10.42
C ASP A 48 -16.92 -11.77 -9.39
N PRO A 49 -17.75 -11.78 -8.31
CA PRO A 49 -17.83 -10.66 -7.37
C PRO A 49 -16.54 -10.43 -6.58
N GLY A 50 -15.67 -11.42 -6.49
CA GLY A 50 -14.38 -11.32 -5.80
C GLY A 50 -13.20 -11.04 -6.73
N PHE A 51 -13.41 -10.88 -8.03
CA PHE A 51 -12.35 -10.77 -9.05
C PHE A 51 -11.30 -11.89 -8.98
N LEU A 52 -11.73 -13.10 -8.57
CA LEU A 52 -10.84 -14.26 -8.42
C LEU A 52 -10.24 -14.75 -9.74
N SER A 53 -11.00 -14.58 -10.82
CA SER A 53 -10.64 -15.01 -12.17
C SER A 53 -10.73 -13.87 -13.19
N THR A 54 -10.81 -12.62 -12.72
CA THR A 54 -10.99 -11.44 -13.58
C THR A 54 -9.81 -10.47 -13.45
N ALA A 55 -9.05 -10.30 -14.53
CA ALA A 55 -8.02 -9.27 -14.60
C ALA A 55 -8.68 -7.88 -14.79
N SER A 56 -8.64 -7.05 -13.76
CA SER A 56 -9.26 -5.72 -13.77
C SER A 56 -8.44 -4.65 -14.48
N CYS A 57 -7.15 -4.88 -14.68
CA CYS A 57 -6.25 -3.95 -15.35
C CYS A 57 -4.97 -4.62 -15.87
N GLN A 58 -4.24 -3.86 -16.66
CA GLN A 58 -2.84 -4.14 -17.00
C GLN A 58 -1.92 -3.27 -16.12
N SER A 59 -0.90 -3.88 -15.54
CA SER A 59 0.14 -3.19 -14.77
C SER A 59 1.52 -3.70 -15.16
N ALA A 60 2.52 -2.83 -15.10
CA ALA A 60 3.94 -3.17 -15.24
C ALA A 60 4.71 -2.84 -13.95
N ILE A 61 4.02 -2.69 -12.82
CA ILE A 61 4.63 -2.23 -11.57
C ILE A 61 5.04 -3.42 -10.71
N THR A 62 4.10 -4.26 -10.33
CA THR A 62 4.35 -5.37 -9.42
C THR A 62 3.81 -6.68 -9.98
N TYR A 63 4.54 -7.75 -9.74
CA TYR A 63 4.13 -9.12 -10.01
C TYR A 63 4.27 -9.95 -8.74
N ILE A 64 3.22 -10.71 -8.41
CA ILE A 64 3.20 -11.63 -7.27
C ILE A 64 2.75 -13.01 -7.77
N ASP A 65 3.57 -14.02 -7.49
CA ASP A 65 3.22 -15.44 -7.64
C ASP A 65 3.33 -16.10 -6.26
N GLY A 66 2.19 -16.27 -5.61
CA GLY A 66 2.13 -16.87 -4.26
C GLY A 66 2.61 -18.32 -4.25
N ASP A 67 2.26 -19.11 -5.29
CA ASP A 67 2.63 -20.53 -5.38
C ASP A 67 4.14 -20.71 -5.51
N LYS A 68 4.80 -19.84 -6.28
CA LYS A 68 6.25 -19.85 -6.42
C LYS A 68 6.98 -19.04 -5.35
N GLY A 69 6.26 -18.22 -4.60
CA GLY A 69 6.83 -17.31 -3.64
C GLY A 69 7.66 -16.19 -4.27
N GLU A 70 7.23 -15.65 -5.39
CA GLU A 70 7.91 -14.62 -6.14
C GLU A 70 7.21 -13.26 -6.01
N LEU A 71 7.97 -12.22 -5.67
CA LEU A 71 7.52 -10.83 -5.69
C LEU A 71 8.54 -9.98 -6.42
N LEU A 72 8.09 -9.31 -7.46
CA LEU A 72 8.92 -8.44 -8.28
C LEU A 72 8.35 -7.02 -8.30
N TYR A 73 9.20 -6.00 -8.12
CA TYR A 73 8.90 -4.60 -8.42
C TYR A 73 9.61 -4.20 -9.71
N ARG A 74 8.85 -3.88 -10.75
CA ARG A 74 9.39 -3.56 -12.09
C ARG A 74 10.36 -4.61 -12.64
N GLY A 75 10.19 -5.88 -12.22
CA GLY A 75 11.06 -6.99 -12.59
C GLY A 75 12.23 -7.24 -11.64
N TYR A 76 12.47 -6.39 -10.64
CA TYR A 76 13.49 -6.60 -9.61
C TYR A 76 12.95 -7.44 -8.47
N PRO A 77 13.63 -8.53 -8.07
CA PRO A 77 13.23 -9.34 -6.92
C PRO A 77 13.23 -8.53 -5.62
N ILE A 78 12.19 -8.71 -4.81
CA ILE A 78 12.03 -7.96 -3.56
C ILE A 78 13.19 -8.18 -2.58
N GLU A 79 13.79 -9.36 -2.59
CA GLU A 79 14.95 -9.69 -1.75
C GLU A 79 16.16 -8.82 -2.08
N GLN A 80 16.37 -8.50 -3.35
CA GLN A 80 17.44 -7.61 -3.78
C GLN A 80 17.15 -6.18 -3.37
N LEU A 81 15.94 -5.69 -3.60
CA LEU A 81 15.54 -4.34 -3.22
C LEU A 81 15.63 -4.13 -1.71
N ALA A 82 15.10 -5.06 -0.91
CA ALA A 82 15.12 -4.96 0.55
C ALA A 82 16.52 -5.03 1.18
N THR A 83 17.51 -5.61 0.47
CA THR A 83 18.86 -5.76 0.99
C THR A 83 19.85 -4.76 0.43
N GLN A 84 19.68 -4.30 -0.82
CA GLN A 84 20.66 -3.51 -1.56
C GLN A 84 20.20 -2.07 -1.84
N CYS A 85 18.90 -1.78 -1.77
CA CYS A 85 18.33 -0.46 -1.99
C CYS A 85 17.79 0.15 -0.69
N ASP A 86 17.61 1.47 -0.70
CA ASP A 86 16.80 2.17 0.29
C ASP A 86 15.38 2.44 -0.26
N TYR A 87 14.52 2.93 0.62
CA TYR A 87 13.13 3.21 0.26
C TYR A 87 12.99 4.28 -0.82
N MET A 88 13.89 5.27 -0.87
CA MET A 88 13.85 6.31 -1.91
C MET A 88 14.18 5.75 -3.29
N GLU A 89 15.12 4.81 -3.38
CA GLU A 89 15.40 4.08 -4.63
C GLU A 89 14.19 3.24 -5.06
N THR A 90 13.53 2.61 -4.10
CA THR A 90 12.29 1.85 -4.36
C THR A 90 11.16 2.76 -4.84
N CYS A 91 10.96 3.93 -4.22
CA CYS A 91 9.99 4.92 -4.69
C CYS A 91 10.28 5.38 -6.12
N HIS A 92 11.54 5.67 -6.43
CA HIS A 92 11.96 6.05 -7.78
C HIS A 92 11.66 4.94 -8.79
N LEU A 93 12.03 3.70 -8.46
CA LEU A 93 11.77 2.53 -9.30
C LEU A 93 10.27 2.39 -9.62
N LEU A 94 9.41 2.45 -8.61
CA LEU A 94 7.97 2.30 -8.80
C LEU A 94 7.36 3.42 -9.62
N LEU A 95 7.81 4.66 -9.43
CA LEU A 95 7.29 5.83 -10.16
C LEU A 95 7.79 5.89 -11.61
N TYR A 96 9.09 5.69 -11.83
CA TYR A 96 9.73 5.96 -13.11
C TYR A 96 10.10 4.68 -13.90
N GLY A 97 10.04 3.51 -13.28
CA GLY A 97 10.24 2.22 -13.93
C GLY A 97 11.66 1.66 -13.87
N GLU A 98 12.64 2.47 -13.43
CA GLU A 98 14.05 2.08 -13.35
C GLU A 98 14.66 2.55 -12.02
N LEU A 99 15.66 1.80 -11.53
CA LEU A 99 16.47 2.24 -10.41
C LEU A 99 17.29 3.49 -10.77
N PRO A 100 17.38 4.47 -9.85
CA PRO A 100 18.16 5.66 -10.14
C PRO A 100 19.67 5.36 -10.11
N ASN A 101 20.43 6.04 -10.95
CA ASN A 101 21.87 6.16 -10.72
C ASN A 101 22.16 7.09 -9.53
N ALA A 102 23.40 7.24 -9.11
CA ALA A 102 23.78 8.03 -7.94
C ALA A 102 23.32 9.50 -8.03
N GLU A 103 23.39 10.13 -9.20
CA GLU A 103 22.92 11.48 -9.42
C GLU A 103 21.40 11.58 -9.34
N GLY A 104 20.68 10.64 -9.99
CA GLY A 104 19.22 10.55 -9.95
C GLY A 104 18.70 10.31 -8.56
N LYS A 105 19.33 9.43 -7.78
CA LYS A 105 19.01 9.20 -6.35
C LYS A 105 19.15 10.51 -5.53
N THR A 106 20.25 11.21 -5.71
CA THR A 106 20.49 12.46 -5.01
C THR A 106 19.45 13.53 -5.36
N LYS A 107 19.13 13.67 -6.65
CA LYS A 107 18.10 14.62 -7.12
C LYS A 107 16.72 14.26 -6.60
N PHE A 108 16.33 12.98 -6.66
CA PHE A 108 15.02 12.52 -6.20
C PHE A 108 14.88 12.69 -4.68
N SER A 109 15.87 12.26 -3.89
CA SER A 109 15.85 12.40 -2.43
C SER A 109 15.78 13.88 -2.02
N LYS A 110 16.52 14.76 -2.72
CA LYS A 110 16.45 16.21 -2.47
C LYS A 110 15.07 16.77 -2.84
N LEU A 111 14.48 16.35 -3.95
CA LEU A 111 13.14 16.78 -4.36
C LEU A 111 12.11 16.38 -3.30
N VAL A 112 12.14 15.15 -2.79
CA VAL A 112 11.26 14.70 -1.72
C VAL A 112 11.49 15.51 -0.45
N SER A 113 12.74 15.72 -0.02
CA SER A 113 13.06 16.46 1.21
C SER A 113 12.58 17.93 1.19
N MET A 114 12.49 18.54 0.02
CA MET A 114 11.94 19.91 -0.12
C MET A 114 10.42 20.00 0.07
N HIS A 115 9.72 18.87 0.07
CA HIS A 115 8.25 18.81 0.17
C HIS A 115 7.74 18.17 1.47
N THR A 116 8.59 17.87 2.44
CA THR A 116 8.25 17.17 3.69
C THR A 116 7.35 17.99 4.62
N MET A 117 7.52 19.32 4.67
CA MET A 117 6.68 20.17 5.51
C MET A 117 5.24 20.22 5.00
N VAL A 118 4.31 20.26 5.94
CA VAL A 118 2.89 20.53 5.68
C VAL A 118 2.56 21.98 6.06
N ASN A 119 1.43 22.48 5.54
CA ASN A 119 0.94 23.81 5.92
C ASN A 119 0.61 23.84 7.42
N GLU A 120 1.01 24.90 8.12
CA GLU A 120 0.78 25.07 9.57
C GLU A 120 -0.72 25.01 9.95
N GLN A 121 -1.63 25.35 9.04
CA GLN A 121 -3.06 25.22 9.25
C GLN A 121 -3.52 23.76 9.49
N MET A 122 -2.75 22.78 9.09
CA MET A 122 -3.02 21.38 9.38
C MET A 122 -3.04 21.07 10.88
N GLN A 123 -2.31 21.82 11.69
CA GLN A 123 -2.35 21.71 13.14
C GLN A 123 -3.73 22.09 13.69
N PHE A 124 -4.36 23.11 13.13
CA PHE A 124 -5.71 23.52 13.55
C PHE A 124 -6.75 22.50 13.08
N PHE A 125 -6.58 21.93 11.90
CA PHE A 125 -7.46 20.86 11.43
C PHE A 125 -7.41 19.63 12.35
N LEU A 126 -6.22 19.24 12.82
CA LEU A 126 -6.05 18.17 13.82
C LEU A 126 -6.83 18.42 15.12
N ARG A 127 -6.93 19.66 15.57
CA ARG A 127 -7.68 20.02 16.79
C ARG A 127 -9.19 19.74 16.71
N GLY A 128 -9.71 19.51 15.50
CA GLY A 128 -11.10 19.10 15.27
C GLY A 128 -11.38 17.62 15.57
N PHE A 129 -10.34 16.80 15.70
CA PHE A 129 -10.48 15.39 16.05
C PHE A 129 -10.48 15.20 17.57
N ARG A 130 -11.11 14.13 18.02
CA ARG A 130 -10.92 13.68 19.40
C ARG A 130 -9.50 13.10 19.55
N ARG A 131 -8.92 13.24 20.74
CA ARG A 131 -7.56 12.70 21.00
C ARG A 131 -7.51 11.18 21.00
N ASP A 132 -8.62 10.53 21.31
CA ASP A 132 -8.80 9.07 21.26
C ASP A 132 -9.30 8.57 19.89
N ALA A 133 -9.33 9.44 18.87
CA ALA A 133 -9.71 9.04 17.53
C ALA A 133 -8.71 8.03 16.95
N HIS A 134 -9.24 7.06 16.20
CA HIS A 134 -8.41 6.07 15.53
C HIS A 134 -7.43 6.76 14.56
N PRO A 135 -6.12 6.41 14.55
CA PRO A 135 -5.12 7.07 13.70
C PRO A 135 -5.49 7.06 12.22
N MET A 136 -6.09 5.98 11.72
CA MET A 136 -6.50 5.89 10.31
C MET A 136 -7.64 6.84 9.97
N ALA A 137 -8.56 7.15 10.90
CA ALA A 137 -9.58 8.17 10.71
C ALA A 137 -8.94 9.56 10.56
N ILE A 138 -7.98 9.87 11.44
CA ILE A 138 -7.21 11.11 11.36
C ILE A 138 -6.46 11.19 10.01
N MET A 139 -5.75 10.13 9.63
CA MET A 139 -4.98 10.09 8.37
C MET A 139 -5.86 10.25 7.13
N THR A 140 -7.03 9.61 7.09
CA THR A 140 -7.99 9.80 5.99
C THR A 140 -8.38 11.27 5.84
N GLY A 141 -8.67 11.96 6.94
CA GLY A 141 -8.98 13.38 6.96
C GLY A 141 -7.80 14.25 6.53
N LEU A 142 -6.61 14.02 7.08
CA LEU A 142 -5.41 14.80 6.79
C LEU A 142 -4.99 14.70 5.32
N VAL A 143 -4.98 13.49 4.76
CA VAL A 143 -4.59 13.28 3.36
C VAL A 143 -5.60 13.94 2.42
N GLY A 144 -6.90 13.79 2.70
CA GLY A 144 -7.95 14.47 1.92
C GLY A 144 -7.84 16.00 1.98
N ALA A 145 -7.52 16.54 3.16
CA ALA A 145 -7.34 17.97 3.38
C ALA A 145 -6.19 18.59 2.56
N LEU A 146 -5.19 17.80 2.15
CA LEU A 146 -4.12 18.29 1.26
C LEU A 146 -4.67 18.87 -0.04
N SER A 147 -5.82 18.38 -0.52
CA SER A 147 -6.50 18.94 -1.70
C SER A 147 -6.79 20.44 -1.57
N ALA A 148 -7.03 20.92 -0.35
CA ALA A 148 -7.34 22.32 -0.08
C ALA A 148 -6.09 23.23 -0.02
N PHE A 149 -4.88 22.63 0.00
CA PHE A 149 -3.63 23.37 0.10
C PHE A 149 -2.80 23.36 -1.19
N TYR A 150 -3.07 22.43 -2.11
CA TYR A 150 -2.24 22.18 -3.30
C TYR A 150 -3.06 22.22 -4.59
N HIS A 151 -3.73 23.36 -4.84
CA HIS A 151 -4.57 23.58 -6.04
C HIS A 151 -3.78 23.50 -7.35
N ASP A 152 -2.47 23.69 -7.30
CA ASP A 152 -1.54 23.66 -8.43
C ASP A 152 -1.18 22.25 -8.90
N SER A 153 -1.74 21.20 -8.28
CA SER A 153 -1.41 19.80 -8.60
C SER A 153 -2.61 18.85 -8.48
N THR A 154 -3.80 19.33 -8.83
CA THR A 154 -5.06 18.56 -8.70
C THR A 154 -5.57 17.97 -10.01
N ASP A 155 -5.09 18.40 -11.16
CA ASP A 155 -5.52 17.88 -12.45
C ASP A 155 -4.78 16.58 -12.80
N ILE A 156 -5.50 15.46 -12.79
CA ILE A 156 -4.95 14.13 -13.11
C ILE A 156 -4.63 13.95 -14.60
N ASN A 157 -5.14 14.81 -15.50
CA ASN A 157 -4.83 14.76 -16.92
C ASN A 157 -3.48 15.43 -17.24
N ASN A 158 -3.02 16.32 -16.36
CA ASN A 158 -1.73 17.00 -16.48
C ASN A 158 -0.60 16.11 -15.89
N PRO A 159 0.38 15.66 -16.69
CA PRO A 159 1.48 14.83 -16.21
C PRO A 159 2.30 15.47 -15.09
N GLN A 160 2.57 16.77 -15.17
CA GLN A 160 3.33 17.52 -14.17
C GLN A 160 2.58 17.59 -12.84
N HIS A 161 1.24 17.76 -12.88
CA HIS A 161 0.42 17.73 -11.68
C HIS A 161 0.42 16.33 -11.02
N ARG A 162 0.35 15.26 -11.81
CA ARG A 162 0.45 13.88 -11.29
C ARG A 162 1.79 13.64 -10.61
N GLU A 163 2.87 14.05 -11.27
CA GLU A 163 4.22 13.86 -10.75
C GLU A 163 4.42 14.61 -9.43
N ILE A 164 4.16 15.92 -9.40
CA ILE A 164 4.36 16.72 -8.18
C ILE A 164 3.39 16.31 -7.06
N ALA A 165 2.17 15.88 -7.37
CA ALA A 165 1.25 15.35 -6.37
C ALA A 165 1.77 14.04 -5.75
N ALA A 166 2.35 13.14 -6.56
CA ALA A 166 2.97 11.92 -6.06
C ALA A 166 4.16 12.23 -5.14
N ILE A 167 5.06 13.14 -5.56
CA ILE A 167 6.18 13.59 -4.73
C ILE A 167 5.70 14.21 -3.41
N ARG A 168 4.69 15.08 -3.44
CA ARG A 168 4.11 15.70 -2.24
C ARG A 168 3.49 14.68 -1.31
N LEU A 169 2.77 13.69 -1.83
CA LEU A 169 2.17 12.61 -1.03
C LEU A 169 3.25 11.76 -0.36
N ILE A 170 4.25 11.29 -1.10
CA ILE A 170 5.39 10.55 -0.54
C ILE A 170 6.07 11.36 0.55
N ALA A 171 6.42 12.63 0.25
CA ALA A 171 7.17 13.48 1.16
C ALA A 171 6.43 13.81 2.45
N LYS A 172 5.11 14.04 2.38
CA LYS A 172 4.31 14.54 3.51
C LYS A 172 3.72 13.42 4.36
N MET A 173 3.62 12.20 3.84
CA MET A 173 3.03 11.10 4.59
C MET A 173 3.70 10.86 5.96
N PRO A 174 5.04 10.80 6.08
CA PRO A 174 5.69 10.67 7.38
C PRO A 174 5.37 11.81 8.35
N THR A 175 5.30 13.05 7.84
CA THR A 175 4.96 14.23 8.65
C THR A 175 3.53 14.16 9.16
N LEU A 176 2.57 13.79 8.32
CA LEU A 176 1.17 13.65 8.71
C LEU A 176 0.97 12.54 9.74
N VAL A 177 1.61 11.38 9.54
CA VAL A 177 1.56 10.26 10.51
C VAL A 177 2.15 10.66 11.84
N ALA A 178 3.32 11.32 11.84
CA ALA A 178 3.95 11.79 13.07
C ALA A 178 3.11 12.85 13.79
N MET A 179 2.49 13.78 13.05
CA MET A 179 1.56 14.76 13.63
C MET A 179 0.33 14.08 14.25
N ALA A 180 -0.26 13.10 13.58
CA ALA A 180 -1.38 12.33 14.12
C ALA A 180 -0.99 11.63 15.43
N TYR A 181 0.16 10.96 15.46
CA TYR A 181 0.68 10.30 16.65
C TYR A 181 0.94 11.30 17.79
N LYS A 182 1.69 12.38 17.52
CA LYS A 182 1.98 13.42 18.52
C LYS A 182 0.71 14.06 19.08
N TYR A 183 -0.30 14.24 18.24
CA TYR A 183 -1.60 14.73 18.66
C TYR A 183 -2.27 13.78 19.64
N THR A 184 -2.33 12.49 19.36
CA THR A 184 -3.01 11.50 20.24
C THR A 184 -2.31 11.36 21.59
N VAL A 185 -0.98 11.39 21.62
CA VAL A 185 -0.20 11.31 22.88
C VAL A 185 -0.05 12.67 23.60
N GLY A 186 -0.51 13.76 23.01
CA GLY A 186 -0.47 15.09 23.61
C GLY A 186 0.93 15.72 23.68
N GLN A 187 1.83 15.31 22.77
CA GLN A 187 3.18 15.86 22.66
C GLN A 187 3.27 16.94 21.57
N PRO A 188 4.25 17.86 21.68
CA PRO A 188 4.51 18.85 20.64
C PRO A 188 4.95 18.18 19.33
N TYR A 189 4.56 18.77 18.21
CA TYR A 189 5.00 18.32 16.89
C TYR A 189 6.49 18.57 16.70
N MET A 190 7.15 17.61 16.04
CA MET A 190 8.52 17.77 15.58
C MET A 190 8.52 18.02 14.09
N TYR A 191 9.28 19.02 13.65
CA TYR A 191 9.41 19.37 12.24
C TYR A 191 10.38 18.42 11.52
N PRO A 192 10.17 18.18 10.22
CA PRO A 192 11.10 17.39 9.43
C PRO A 192 12.48 18.07 9.34
N ARG A 193 13.51 17.26 9.21
CA ARG A 193 14.91 17.66 9.08
C ARG A 193 15.45 17.18 7.73
N ASN A 194 16.01 18.11 6.94
CA ASN A 194 16.50 17.79 5.59
C ASN A 194 17.88 17.14 5.57
N ASP A 195 18.55 17.05 6.74
CA ASP A 195 19.84 16.38 6.91
C ASP A 195 19.69 14.89 7.26
N LEU A 196 18.48 14.41 7.49
CA LEU A 196 18.18 13.03 7.78
C LEU A 196 17.67 12.29 6.53
N SER A 197 17.89 10.96 6.48
CA SER A 197 17.23 10.10 5.51
C SER A 197 15.71 10.09 5.71
N TYR A 198 14.96 9.58 4.74
CA TYR A 198 13.51 9.50 4.81
C TYR A 198 13.04 8.73 6.07
N SER A 199 13.62 7.56 6.31
CA SER A 199 13.27 6.70 7.46
C SER A 199 13.74 7.28 8.79
N ALA A 200 14.95 7.86 8.83
CA ALA A 200 15.45 8.56 10.01
C ALA A 200 14.61 9.79 10.36
N ASN A 201 14.17 10.53 9.35
CA ASN A 201 13.31 11.71 9.52
C ASN A 201 11.93 11.31 10.08
N PHE A 202 11.35 10.22 9.59
CA PHE A 202 10.13 9.65 10.16
C PHE A 202 10.29 9.32 11.64
N LEU A 203 11.34 8.58 12.02
CA LEU A 203 11.62 8.23 13.42
C LEU A 203 11.85 9.48 14.29
N HIS A 204 12.56 10.47 13.77
CA HIS A 204 12.76 11.74 14.44
C HIS A 204 11.42 12.44 14.72
N MET A 205 10.58 12.61 13.73
CA MET A 205 9.28 13.27 13.92
C MET A 205 8.35 12.51 14.86
N MET A 206 8.40 11.18 14.86
CA MET A 206 7.58 10.33 15.73
C MET A 206 8.02 10.42 17.19
N PHE A 207 9.33 10.34 17.48
CA PHE A 207 9.81 10.03 18.81
C PHE A 207 10.65 11.13 19.48
N ALA A 208 11.21 12.07 18.72
CA ALA A 208 11.93 13.20 19.31
C ALA A 208 10.99 14.11 20.12
N THR A 209 11.56 14.80 21.10
CA THR A 209 10.92 15.86 21.89
C THR A 209 11.79 17.11 21.89
N PRO A 210 11.23 18.32 22.08
CA PRO A 210 12.04 19.56 22.06
C PRO A 210 13.02 19.69 23.22
N CYS A 211 12.82 18.91 24.30
CA CYS A 211 13.62 19.03 25.52
C CYS A 211 14.91 18.22 25.51
N GLU A 212 15.05 17.27 24.58
CA GLU A 212 16.22 16.39 24.53
C GLU A 212 16.72 16.19 23.11
N LYS A 213 18.03 15.93 22.97
CA LYS A 213 18.62 15.53 21.70
C LYS A 213 18.19 14.10 21.40
N TYR A 214 17.47 13.91 20.31
CA TYR A 214 17.10 12.58 19.82
C TYR A 214 18.12 12.10 18.78
N GLU A 215 18.73 10.97 19.05
CA GLU A 215 19.64 10.31 18.12
C GLU A 215 18.93 9.09 17.53
N VAL A 216 18.79 9.09 16.20
CA VAL A 216 18.15 7.99 15.49
C VAL A 216 19.06 6.75 15.53
N SER A 217 18.54 5.65 16.02
CA SER A 217 19.26 4.38 15.99
C SER A 217 19.42 3.90 14.54
N PRO A 218 20.65 3.63 14.06
CA PRO A 218 20.87 3.12 12.71
C PRO A 218 20.22 1.74 12.47
N VAL A 219 20.00 0.96 13.53
CA VAL A 219 19.29 -0.32 13.44
C VAL A 219 17.80 -0.10 13.17
N LEU A 220 17.17 0.82 13.90
CA LEU A 220 15.76 1.16 13.71
C LEU A 220 15.53 1.84 12.37
N GLU A 221 16.41 2.77 11.98
CA GLU A 221 16.35 3.41 10.67
C GLU A 221 16.31 2.38 9.53
N ARG A 222 17.27 1.45 9.53
CA ARG A 222 17.34 0.40 8.53
C ARG A 222 16.14 -0.55 8.58
N ALA A 223 15.64 -0.87 9.77
CA ALA A 223 14.45 -1.72 9.92
C ALA A 223 13.20 -1.05 9.32
N VAL A 224 12.97 0.22 9.63
CA VAL A 224 11.84 1.00 9.07
C VAL A 224 11.98 1.16 7.57
N ASP A 225 13.16 1.43 7.07
CA ASP A 225 13.42 1.57 5.62
C ASP A 225 13.07 0.28 4.85
N ARG A 226 13.46 -0.87 5.38
CA ARG A 226 13.09 -2.17 4.82
C ARG A 226 11.60 -2.45 4.91
N ILE A 227 10.95 -2.11 6.03
CA ILE A 227 9.50 -2.24 6.18
C ILE A 227 8.78 -1.40 5.11
N PHE A 228 9.20 -0.16 4.88
CA PHE A 228 8.64 0.69 3.84
C PHE A 228 8.84 0.08 2.45
N THR A 229 10.03 -0.41 2.14
CA THR A 229 10.32 -1.10 0.87
C THR A 229 9.43 -2.32 0.65
N LEU A 230 9.29 -3.18 1.68
CA LEU A 230 8.47 -4.39 1.61
C LEU A 230 6.96 -4.11 1.48
N HIS A 231 6.50 -2.93 1.92
CA HIS A 231 5.09 -2.53 1.87
C HIS A 231 4.78 -1.51 0.76
N ALA A 232 5.76 -1.19 -0.10
CA ALA A 232 5.62 -0.11 -1.08
C ALA A 232 4.53 -0.38 -2.12
N ASP A 233 4.36 -1.64 -2.55
CA ASP A 233 3.28 -2.04 -3.46
C ASP A 233 2.93 -3.53 -3.31
N HIS A 234 1.65 -3.87 -3.52
CA HIS A 234 1.12 -5.23 -3.48
C HIS A 234 0.08 -5.45 -4.59
N GLU A 235 0.41 -5.11 -5.83
CA GLU A 235 -0.46 -5.25 -7.02
C GLU A 235 -1.81 -4.53 -6.85
N GLN A 236 -2.89 -5.21 -7.25
CA GLN A 236 -4.27 -4.73 -7.16
C GLN A 236 -4.91 -5.08 -5.81
N ASN A 237 -4.23 -4.73 -4.71
CA ASN A 237 -4.85 -4.76 -3.39
C ASN A 237 -6.07 -3.82 -3.31
N ALA A 238 -6.86 -3.94 -2.24
CA ALA A 238 -8.09 -3.16 -2.09
C ALA A 238 -7.87 -1.64 -2.15
N SER A 239 -6.77 -1.13 -1.58
CA SER A 239 -6.45 0.31 -1.65
C SER A 239 -6.10 0.75 -3.06
N THR A 240 -5.25 0.02 -3.78
CA THR A 240 -4.89 0.31 -5.17
C THR A 240 -6.12 0.32 -6.08
N SER A 241 -6.99 -0.68 -5.95
CA SER A 241 -8.24 -0.76 -6.71
C SER A 241 -9.18 0.39 -6.39
N THR A 242 -9.29 0.79 -5.12
CA THR A 242 -10.09 1.94 -4.68
C THR A 242 -9.55 3.25 -5.26
N VAL A 243 -8.24 3.49 -5.19
CA VAL A 243 -7.60 4.69 -5.78
C VAL A 243 -7.82 4.75 -7.29
N ARG A 244 -7.69 3.63 -7.99
CA ARG A 244 -7.96 3.55 -9.44
C ARG A 244 -9.42 3.85 -9.76
N LEU A 245 -10.35 3.32 -8.97
CA LEU A 245 -11.77 3.59 -9.14
C LEU A 245 -12.09 5.08 -8.93
N CYS A 246 -11.55 5.70 -7.87
CA CYS A 246 -11.67 7.14 -7.65
C CYS A 246 -11.05 7.94 -8.80
N GLY A 247 -9.85 7.57 -9.25
CA GLY A 247 -9.16 8.23 -10.35
C GLY A 247 -9.94 8.16 -11.67
N SER A 248 -10.71 7.10 -11.90
CA SER A 248 -11.55 6.95 -13.11
C SER A 248 -12.65 8.02 -13.23
N SER A 249 -13.04 8.64 -12.12
CA SER A 249 -14.01 9.74 -12.09
C SER A 249 -13.36 11.12 -12.28
N GLY A 250 -12.04 11.20 -12.45
CA GLY A 250 -11.31 12.47 -12.51
C GLY A 250 -10.99 13.08 -11.14
N THR A 251 -11.19 12.34 -10.05
CA THR A 251 -10.87 12.78 -8.68
C THR A 251 -9.40 13.17 -8.55
N ASN A 252 -9.11 14.28 -7.87
CA ASN A 252 -7.76 14.74 -7.65
C ASN A 252 -6.91 13.72 -6.87
N PRO A 253 -5.58 13.70 -7.04
CA PRO A 253 -4.72 12.66 -6.46
C PRO A 253 -4.80 12.57 -4.92
N PHE A 254 -4.91 13.69 -4.22
CA PHE A 254 -4.96 13.69 -2.74
C PHE A 254 -6.25 13.04 -2.22
N ALA A 255 -7.40 13.39 -2.82
CA ALA A 255 -8.68 12.80 -2.46
C ALA A 255 -8.74 11.31 -2.83
N ALA A 256 -8.20 10.93 -3.99
CA ALA A 256 -8.13 9.52 -4.39
C ALA A 256 -7.26 8.69 -3.42
N ILE A 257 -6.12 9.21 -3.00
CA ILE A 257 -5.26 8.54 -2.00
C ILE A 257 -5.94 8.51 -0.62
N ALA A 258 -6.71 9.54 -0.22
CA ALA A 258 -7.48 9.51 1.02
C ALA A 258 -8.52 8.37 1.01
N ALA A 259 -9.16 8.09 -0.12
CA ALA A 259 -10.05 6.94 -0.28
C ALA A 259 -9.27 5.61 -0.14
N GLY A 260 -8.05 5.52 -0.69
CA GLY A 260 -7.16 4.38 -0.47
C GLY A 260 -6.77 4.19 0.99
N VAL A 261 -6.48 5.28 1.71
CA VAL A 261 -6.21 5.25 3.17
C VAL A 261 -7.44 4.79 3.95
N ALA A 262 -8.63 5.24 3.58
CA ALA A 262 -9.88 4.77 4.19
C ALA A 262 -10.09 3.26 3.95
N CYS A 263 -9.80 2.77 2.74
CA CYS A 263 -9.85 1.35 2.43
C CYS A 263 -8.82 0.54 3.22
N LEU A 264 -7.60 1.09 3.40
CA LEU A 264 -6.53 0.46 4.18
C LEU A 264 -6.92 0.20 5.64
N TRP A 265 -7.80 1.01 6.21
CA TRP A 265 -8.29 0.84 7.57
C TRP A 265 -9.15 -0.41 7.77
N GLY A 266 -9.68 -1.00 6.71
CA GLY A 266 -10.53 -2.20 6.79
C GLY A 266 -9.83 -3.39 7.48
N PRO A 267 -10.56 -4.17 8.32
CA PRO A 267 -9.98 -5.31 9.06
C PRO A 267 -9.48 -6.46 8.16
N ALA A 268 -9.97 -6.52 6.93
CA ALA A 268 -9.51 -7.48 5.92
C ALA A 268 -8.36 -6.94 5.03
N HIS A 269 -7.76 -5.81 5.40
CA HIS A 269 -6.65 -5.17 4.71
C HIS A 269 -5.60 -4.69 5.73
N GLY A 270 -5.24 -3.42 5.79
CA GLY A 270 -4.24 -2.91 6.74
C GLY A 270 -4.64 -3.05 8.21
N GLY A 271 -5.93 -3.09 8.53
CA GLY A 271 -6.44 -3.39 9.87
C GLY A 271 -6.10 -4.79 10.40
N ALA A 272 -5.63 -5.70 9.54
CA ALA A 272 -5.09 -6.99 9.96
C ALA A 272 -3.83 -6.86 10.85
N ASN A 273 -2.99 -5.85 10.62
CA ASN A 273 -1.84 -5.56 11.47
C ASN A 273 -2.26 -5.14 12.89
N GLU A 274 -3.28 -4.31 13.00
CA GLU A 274 -3.87 -3.91 14.28
C GLU A 274 -4.46 -5.13 15.01
N ALA A 275 -5.18 -5.98 14.31
CA ALA A 275 -5.74 -7.21 14.87
C ALA A 275 -4.63 -8.15 15.38
N CYS A 276 -3.50 -8.24 14.68
CA CYS A 276 -2.33 -8.99 15.12
C CYS A 276 -1.73 -8.41 16.42
N LEU A 277 -1.53 -7.10 16.49
CA LEU A 277 -1.03 -6.45 17.70
C LEU A 277 -1.98 -6.63 18.90
N ASN A 278 -3.28 -6.53 18.67
CA ASN A 278 -4.30 -6.76 19.70
C ASN A 278 -4.22 -8.22 20.22
N MET A 279 -4.15 -9.20 19.32
CA MET A 279 -3.98 -10.61 19.66
C MET A 279 -2.71 -10.84 20.51
N LEU A 280 -1.57 -10.28 20.10
CA LEU A 280 -0.34 -10.37 20.87
C LEU A 280 -0.45 -9.70 22.25
N GLY A 281 -1.12 -8.57 22.32
CA GLY A 281 -1.42 -7.87 23.56
C GLY A 281 -2.30 -8.70 24.51
N ASP A 282 -3.29 -9.41 23.98
CA ASP A 282 -4.17 -10.29 24.76
C ASP A 282 -3.44 -11.54 25.25
N ILE A 283 -2.57 -12.12 24.44
CA ILE A 283 -1.66 -13.21 24.89
C ILE A 283 -0.76 -12.73 26.01
N GLN A 284 -0.19 -11.53 25.89
CA GLN A 284 0.67 -10.94 26.91
C GLN A 284 -0.08 -10.72 28.25
N LYS A 285 -1.29 -10.16 28.21
CA LYS A 285 -2.13 -9.96 29.38
C LYS A 285 -2.56 -11.27 30.03
N SER A 286 -2.73 -12.34 29.24
CA SER A 286 -3.14 -13.67 29.73
C SER A 286 -2.01 -14.45 30.38
N GLY A 287 -0.77 -13.98 30.35
CA GLY A 287 0.41 -14.62 30.95
C GLY A 287 1.59 -14.82 29.99
N GLY A 288 1.56 -14.15 28.83
CA GLY A 288 2.67 -14.07 27.89
C GLY A 288 3.02 -15.40 27.22
N ILE A 289 4.29 -15.62 26.98
CA ILE A 289 4.82 -16.77 26.23
C ILE A 289 4.32 -18.11 26.79
N ALA A 290 4.16 -18.22 28.13
CA ALA A 290 3.66 -19.44 28.77
C ALA A 290 2.23 -19.82 28.34
N LYS A 291 1.45 -18.89 27.80
CA LYS A 291 0.06 -19.09 27.36
C LYS A 291 -0.09 -19.30 25.84
N VAL A 292 1.01 -19.23 25.09
CA VAL A 292 0.97 -19.40 23.62
C VAL A 292 0.41 -20.79 23.24
N GLY A 293 0.83 -21.86 23.95
CA GLY A 293 0.31 -23.20 23.68
C GLY A 293 -1.21 -23.31 23.86
N GLU A 294 -1.74 -22.73 24.96
CA GLU A 294 -3.19 -22.70 25.22
C GLU A 294 -3.94 -21.88 24.16
N PHE A 295 -3.36 -20.77 23.73
CA PHE A 295 -3.91 -19.96 22.66
C PHE A 295 -3.96 -20.75 21.34
N MET A 296 -2.90 -21.46 20.98
CA MET A 296 -2.85 -22.26 19.76
C MET A 296 -3.86 -23.42 19.75
N GLU A 297 -4.15 -24.02 20.91
CA GLU A 297 -5.23 -25.03 20.98
C GLU A 297 -6.60 -24.40 20.71
N LYS A 298 -6.85 -23.17 21.17
CA LYS A 298 -8.09 -22.44 20.81
C LYS A 298 -8.15 -22.12 19.31
N VAL A 299 -7.02 -21.74 18.69
CA VAL A 299 -6.97 -21.50 17.24
C VAL A 299 -7.29 -22.75 16.42
N LYS A 300 -6.83 -23.93 16.86
CA LYS A 300 -7.11 -25.22 16.20
C LYS A 300 -8.58 -25.65 16.35
N ASP A 301 -9.25 -25.24 17.42
CA ASP A 301 -10.66 -25.52 17.61
C ASP A 301 -11.53 -24.61 16.70
N LYS A 302 -12.08 -25.17 15.64
CA LYS A 302 -12.93 -24.44 14.68
C LYS A 302 -14.18 -23.80 15.31
N ASN A 303 -14.60 -24.27 16.48
CA ASN A 303 -15.78 -23.76 17.19
C ASN A 303 -15.43 -22.61 18.16
N SER A 304 -14.16 -22.37 18.44
CA SER A 304 -13.70 -21.33 19.38
C SER A 304 -13.93 -19.90 18.86
N GLY A 305 -14.02 -19.73 17.52
CA GLY A 305 -14.04 -18.41 16.89
C GLY A 305 -12.70 -17.64 16.96
N VAL A 306 -11.68 -18.20 17.61
CA VAL A 306 -10.35 -17.56 17.73
C VAL A 306 -9.58 -17.74 16.44
N LYS A 307 -9.04 -16.64 15.91
CA LYS A 307 -8.22 -16.63 14.70
C LYS A 307 -6.76 -16.30 15.03
N LEU A 308 -5.84 -16.96 14.36
CA LEU A 308 -4.42 -16.59 14.38
C LEU A 308 -4.23 -15.43 13.40
N MET A 309 -4.06 -14.22 13.94
CA MET A 309 -3.84 -13.03 13.13
C MET A 309 -2.35 -12.88 12.78
N GLY A 310 -2.04 -12.27 11.62
CA GLY A 310 -0.67 -12.10 11.14
C GLY A 310 -0.17 -13.27 10.28
N PHE A 311 -1.03 -14.23 9.95
CA PHE A 311 -0.75 -15.38 9.08
C PHE A 311 -1.82 -15.49 7.97
N GLY A 312 -1.47 -16.18 6.90
CA GLY A 312 -2.38 -16.41 5.76
C GLY A 312 -2.42 -15.27 4.76
N HIS A 313 -1.46 -14.36 4.76
CA HIS A 313 -1.32 -13.38 3.70
C HIS A 313 -0.79 -14.04 2.43
N ARG A 314 -1.31 -13.63 1.27
CA ARG A 314 -0.93 -14.20 -0.05
C ARG A 314 0.59 -14.26 -0.30
N SER A 315 1.36 -13.31 0.23
CA SER A 315 2.82 -13.32 0.12
C SER A 315 3.52 -14.22 1.13
N GLU A 316 2.83 -14.76 2.14
CA GLU A 316 3.41 -15.69 3.14
C GLU A 316 3.49 -17.12 2.64
N GLU A 317 2.65 -17.51 1.68
CA GLU A 317 2.73 -18.80 0.99
C GLU A 317 4.12 -19.05 0.40
N ARG A 318 4.93 -17.99 0.27
CA ARG A 318 6.36 -18.02 -0.10
C ARG A 318 7.27 -18.76 0.88
N ARG A 319 6.98 -18.77 2.19
CA ARG A 319 7.93 -19.21 3.23
C ARG A 319 7.47 -20.43 4.01
N VAL A 320 6.20 -20.70 4.01
CA VAL A 320 5.65 -21.89 4.66
C VAL A 320 5.55 -22.95 3.58
N GLY A 321 6.63 -23.69 3.41
CA GLY A 321 6.58 -24.93 2.65
C GLY A 321 5.42 -25.77 3.16
N LYS A 322 4.88 -26.65 2.32
CA LYS A 322 3.69 -27.51 2.51
C LYS A 322 3.64 -28.36 3.80
N GLU A 323 4.31 -27.92 4.87
CA GLU A 323 4.43 -28.62 6.14
C GLU A 323 3.86 -27.77 7.29
N CYS A 324 2.57 -27.46 7.21
CA CYS A 324 1.77 -27.10 8.38
C CYS A 324 0.39 -27.76 8.27
#